data_fae9f269d566e4dce5b1fd1cb7b6695c
#
_entry.id   fae9f269d566e4dce5b1fd1cb7b6695c
#
_cell.length_a   1.000
_cell.length_b   1.000
_cell.length_c   1.000
_cell.angle_alpha   90.00
_cell.angle_beta   90.00
_cell.angle_gamma   90.00
#
_symmetry.space_group_name_H-M   'P 1'
#
loop_
_entity.id
_entity.type
_entity.pdbx_description
1 polymer ?
#
loop_
_entity_poly.entity_id
_entity_poly.type
_entity_poly.pdbx_seq_one_letter_code
_entity_poly.pdbx_strand_id
1 'polypeptide(L)' 'MGEYILYYQGKIVGGIYDDRLLVKPVASAITYMKEPVYEYPYTGAKEMLLVKEVDDSSFIKGLFKVMVDELSMTKKKK' A
#
# COMPACT_ATOMS: atom_id res chain seq x y z
N MET A 1 -6.92 -12.18 14.21
CA MET A 1 -6.56 -11.76 13.95
C MET A 1 -5.85 -10.57 13.71
N GLY A 2 -5.85 -9.42 13.92
CA GLY A 2 -5.05 -8.27 13.74
C GLY A 2 -4.93 -7.77 12.31
N GLU A 3 -5.91 -8.06 11.53
CA GLU A 3 -5.88 -7.56 10.16
C GLU A 3 -6.74 -6.33 10.05
N TYR A 4 -6.20 -5.27 9.47
CA TYR A 4 -6.92 -4.02 9.31
C TYR A 4 -6.78 -3.56 7.87
N ILE A 5 -7.86 -3.08 7.29
CA ILE A 5 -7.85 -2.53 5.95
C ILE A 5 -7.65 -1.03 6.06
N LEU A 6 -6.72 -0.50 5.29
CA LEU A 6 -6.41 0.92 5.34
C LEU A 6 -7.02 1.64 4.14
N TYR A 7 -7.70 2.73 4.44
CA TYR A 7 -8.31 3.57 3.41
C TYR A 7 -7.64 4.92 3.42
N TYR A 8 -7.54 5.51 2.26
CA TYR A 8 -7.03 6.87 2.15
C TYR A 8 -7.87 7.56 1.10
N GLN A 9 -8.57 8.60 1.50
CA GLN A 9 -9.46 9.35 0.61
C GLN A 9 -10.45 8.42 -0.09
N GLY A 10 -11.00 7.50 0.65
CA GLY A 10 -12.02 6.61 0.12
C GLY A 10 -11.52 5.42 -0.69
N LYS A 11 -10.21 5.29 -0.83
CA LYS A 11 -9.66 4.19 -1.60
C LYS A 11 -8.90 3.25 -0.68
N ILE A 12 -8.95 1.97 -0.98
CA ILE A 12 -8.19 0.99 -0.20
C ILE A 12 -6.77 1.00 -0.70
N VAL A 13 -5.83 1.40 0.15
CA VAL A 13 -4.42 1.44 -0.24
C VAL A 13 -3.65 0.24 0.26
N GLY A 14 -4.14 -0.44 1.27
CA GLY A 14 -3.43 -1.60 1.79
C GLY A 14 -4.03 -2.02 3.11
N GLY A 15 -3.22 -2.52 4.01
CA GLY A 15 -3.70 -2.94 5.30
C GLY A 15 -2.57 -3.31 6.21
N ILE A 16 -2.92 -3.65 7.45
CA ILE A 16 -1.95 -4.11 8.43
C ILE A 16 -2.23 -5.59 8.64
N TYR A 17 -1.24 -6.41 8.35
CA TYR A 17 -1.37 -7.85 8.47
C TYR A 17 -0.25 -8.37 9.34
N ASP A 18 -0.61 -8.98 10.46
CA ASP A 18 0.39 -9.59 11.34
C ASP A 18 1.48 -8.58 11.70
N ASP A 19 1.05 -7.38 12.10
CA ASP A 19 1.97 -6.29 12.49
C ASP A 19 2.83 -5.76 11.36
N ARG A 20 2.48 -6.04 10.11
CA ARG A 20 3.22 -5.52 8.97
C ARG A 20 2.30 -4.60 8.18
N LEU A 21 2.81 -3.44 7.81
CA LEU A 21 2.06 -2.53 6.98
C LEU A 21 2.34 -2.89 5.52
N LEU A 22 1.32 -3.34 4.82
CA LEU A 22 1.46 -3.73 3.43
C LEU A 22 0.54 -2.87 2.58
N VAL A 23 1.03 -2.45 1.42
CA VAL A 23 0.24 -1.63 0.50
C VAL A 23 0.15 -2.32 -0.85
N LYS A 24 -0.83 -1.92 -1.63
CA LYS A 24 -1.02 -2.51 -2.96
C LYS A 24 0.19 -2.21 -3.84
N PRO A 25 0.62 -3.17 -4.63
CA PRO A 25 1.81 -2.99 -5.46
C PRO A 25 1.49 -2.28 -6.78
N VAL A 26 1.03 -1.05 -6.66
CA VAL A 26 0.76 -0.24 -7.86
C VAL A 26 2.05 0.44 -8.30
N ALA A 27 2.11 0.81 -9.57
CA ALA A 27 3.33 1.38 -10.13
C ALA A 27 3.80 2.60 -9.38
N SER A 28 2.88 3.49 -8.98
CA SER A 28 3.28 4.69 -8.27
C SER A 28 3.91 4.36 -6.92
N ALA A 29 3.42 3.34 -6.23
CA ALA A 29 4.01 2.94 -4.96
C ALA A 29 5.40 2.37 -5.17
N ILE A 30 5.56 1.55 -6.19
CA ILE A 30 6.85 0.93 -6.47
C ILE A 30 7.88 2.01 -6.80
N THR A 31 7.48 2.98 -7.61
CA THR A 31 8.38 4.06 -7.98
C THR A 31 8.72 4.93 -6.78
N TYR A 32 7.75 5.16 -5.90
CA TYR A 32 7.96 6.00 -4.74
C TYR A 32 8.94 5.37 -3.75
N MET A 33 8.89 4.04 -3.63
CA MET A 33 9.75 3.31 -2.70
C MET A 33 11.04 2.97 -3.42
N LYS A 34 12.16 3.39 -2.86
CA LYS A 34 13.44 3.16 -3.51
C LYS A 34 13.81 1.69 -3.57
N GLU A 35 13.51 0.97 -2.53
CA GLU A 35 13.82 -0.45 -2.48
C GLU A 35 12.58 -1.21 -2.09
N PRO A 36 11.67 -1.40 -3.03
CA PRO A 36 10.42 -2.09 -2.71
C PRO A 36 10.68 -3.53 -2.29
N VAL A 37 10.03 -3.93 -1.21
CA VAL A 37 10.11 -5.29 -0.70
C VAL A 37 8.73 -5.89 -0.81
N TYR A 38 8.65 -7.06 -1.40
CA TYR A 38 7.36 -7.73 -1.60
C TYR A 38 7.13 -8.75 -0.51
N GLU A 39 5.91 -8.79 0.00
CA GLU A 39 5.54 -9.72 1.04
C GLU A 39 4.13 -10.21 0.79
N TYR A 40 3.81 -11.36 1.32
CA TYR A 40 2.46 -11.89 1.21
C TYR A 40 1.74 -11.62 2.53
N PRO A 41 0.55 -11.03 2.47
CA PRO A 41 -0.20 -10.77 3.71
C PRO A 41 -0.62 -12.06 4.40
N TYR A 42 -0.86 -13.10 3.62
CA TYR A 42 -1.18 -14.41 4.18
C TYR A 42 -0.99 -15.45 3.07
N THR A 43 -1.02 -16.71 3.47
CA THR A 43 -0.81 -17.79 2.51
C THR A 43 -1.88 -17.77 1.44
N GLY A 44 -1.45 -17.81 0.20
CA GLY A 44 -2.40 -17.82 -0.92
C GLY A 44 -2.78 -16.45 -1.44
N ALA A 45 -2.33 -15.39 -0.77
CA ALA A 45 -2.65 -14.05 -1.21
C ALA A 45 -1.65 -13.58 -2.26
N LYS A 46 -1.99 -12.48 -2.92
CA LYS A 46 -1.06 -11.89 -3.87
C LYS A 46 -0.03 -11.07 -3.13
N GLU A 47 1.12 -10.86 -3.75
CA GLU A 47 2.16 -10.07 -3.15
C GLU A 47 1.72 -8.64 -2.94
N MET A 48 2.20 -8.06 -1.87
CA MET A 48 1.97 -6.65 -1.60
C MET A 48 3.33 -6.05 -1.21
N LEU A 49 3.38 -4.72 -1.12
CA LEU A 49 4.63 -4.04 -0.78
C LEU A 49 4.71 -3.83 0.71
N LEU A 50 5.85 -4.18 1.29
CA LEU A 50 6.07 -3.98 2.71
C LEU A 50 6.59 -2.58 2.95
N VAL A 51 5.93 -1.84 3.83
CA VAL A 51 6.37 -0.50 4.20
C VAL A 51 7.15 -0.62 5.49
N LYS A 52 8.46 -0.37 5.42
CA LYS A 52 9.29 -0.46 6.61
C LYS A 52 9.30 0.83 7.40
N GLU A 53 9.05 1.94 6.74
CA GLU A 53 9.11 3.25 7.38
C GLU A 53 7.82 3.59 8.10
N VAL A 54 7.37 2.71 8.96
CA VAL A 54 6.09 2.91 9.64
C VAL A 54 6.11 4.07 10.62
N ASP A 55 7.29 4.49 11.04
CA ASP A 55 7.40 5.62 11.96
C ASP A 55 7.56 6.95 11.24
N ASP A 56 7.62 6.94 9.92
CA ASP A 56 7.82 8.17 9.16
C ASP A 56 6.49 8.56 8.53
N SER A 57 5.73 9.39 9.23
CA SER A 57 4.42 9.75 8.75
C SER A 57 4.47 10.57 7.46
N SER A 58 5.53 11.35 7.25
CA SER A 58 5.66 12.10 6.00
C SER A 58 5.81 11.16 4.82
N PHE A 59 6.62 10.12 4.99
CA PHE A 59 6.81 9.14 3.93
C PHE A 59 5.48 8.43 3.62
N ILE A 60 4.77 8.03 4.65
CA ILE A 60 3.53 7.29 4.46
C ILE A 60 2.47 8.16 3.80
N LYS A 61 2.37 9.43 4.20
CA LYS A 61 1.39 10.31 3.58
C LYS A 61 1.69 10.51 2.10
N GLY A 62 2.96 10.71 1.76
CA GLY A 62 3.34 10.86 0.36
C GLY A 62 3.06 9.60 -0.44
N LEU A 63 3.33 8.45 0.16
CA LEU A 63 3.09 7.18 -0.50
C LEU A 63 1.61 6.99 -0.79
N PHE A 64 0.76 7.23 0.20
CA PHE A 64 -0.67 7.06 0.02
C PHE A 64 -1.21 8.04 -1.02
N LYS A 65 -0.68 9.25 -1.02
CA LYS A 65 -1.15 10.27 -1.95
C LYS A 65 -0.88 9.86 -3.39
N VAL A 66 0.32 9.36 -3.69
CA VAL A 66 0.62 8.95 -5.05
C VAL A 66 -0.16 7.70 -5.42
N MET A 67 -0.43 6.83 -4.45
CA MET A 67 -1.21 5.63 -4.72
C MET A 67 -2.65 5.98 -5.05
N VAL A 68 -3.23 6.92 -4.33
CA VAL A 68 -4.60 7.30 -4.56
C VAL A 68 -4.79 7.88 -5.95
N ASP A 69 -3.82 8.68 -6.40
CA ASP A 69 -3.90 9.23 -7.73
C ASP A 69 -3.94 8.14 -8.78
N GLU A 70 -3.12 7.12 -8.63
CA GLU A 70 -3.12 6.03 -9.59
C GLU A 70 -4.37 5.18 -9.47
N LEU A 71 -4.83 4.92 -8.26
CA LEU A 71 -6.02 4.13 -8.07
C LEU A 71 -7.24 4.81 -8.68
N SER A 72 -7.31 6.14 -8.56
CA SER A 72 -8.40 6.86 -9.17
C SER A 72 -8.36 6.75 -10.68
N MET A 73 -7.18 6.83 -11.27
CA MET A 73 -7.07 6.70 -12.69
C MET A 73 -7.46 5.32 -13.17
N THR A 74 -7.08 4.31 -12.43
CA THR A 74 -7.41 2.95 -12.78
C THR A 74 -8.91 2.76 -12.85
N LYS A 75 -9.63 3.35 -11.92
CA LYS A 75 -11.04 3.22 -11.94
C LYS A 75 -11.69 3.84 -13.14
N LYS A 76 -11.14 4.89 -13.61
CA LYS A 76 -11.73 5.54 -14.74
C LYS A 76 -11.72 4.71 -15.95
N LYS A 77 -10.84 3.81 -16.00
CA LYS A 77 -10.84 3.03 -17.16
C LYS A 77 -12.01 2.27 -17.32
N LYS A 78 -12.62 2.05 -16.84
CA LYS A 78 -13.69 1.35 -17.12
C LYS A 78 -14.27 1.34 -17.65
#